data_fad0ec22e36572bc24b21874103d60f5
#
_entry.id   fad0ec22e36572bc24b21874103d60f5
#
_cell.length_a   1.000
_cell.length_b   1.000
_cell.length_c   1.000
_cell.angle_alpha   90.00
_cell.angle_beta   90.00
_cell.angle_gamma   90.00
#
_symmetry.space_group_name_H-M   'P 1'
#
loop_
_entity.id
_entity.type
_entity.pdbx_description
1 polymer ?
#
loop_
_entity_poly.entity_id
_entity_poly.type
_entity_poly.pdbx_seq_one_letter_code
_entity_poly.pdbx_strand_id
1 'polypeptide(L)'
;MFSNASNFVHGVDSAFLIITGISVFFLVTLTATMIYFVVKYNKKKGKPAVQIKDNSLLEITWITIPMILVLYMFYIGWEGFIPMRQAPKDAIQITAIGSMWKYEFIYPGNKSSDTLVVPINKSVKVNLGSKDVLHGFSVPGFRIKEDMVPQKKNYSWFTAGEQGDYDIYCTVYCGVNHSYMHSIIRVVSEADYNKWLAALPVKKADTNLGHTVLEKNGCIACHSIDGSKSVGPTFKGLYGSMVEVTTNGASRKITADSVYIKTSIVEPNKDVVTGFPQGVMKAYKGVITDKDIQLVNEYLKTLK
;
A
#
# COMPACT_ATOMS: atom_id res chain seq x y z
N MET A 1 5.02 17.05 -19.83
CA MET A 1 6.40 17.08 -19.33
C MET A 1 6.69 18.48 -18.81
N PHE A 2 7.52 18.60 -17.77
CA PHE A 2 7.92 19.85 -17.12
C PHE A 2 6.77 20.75 -16.60
N SER A 3 5.66 20.15 -16.14
CA SER A 3 4.66 20.89 -15.38
C SER A 3 5.20 21.21 -13.98
N ASN A 4 4.60 22.18 -13.31
CA ASN A 4 4.90 22.49 -11.91
C ASN A 4 3.98 21.73 -10.94
N ALA A 5 3.35 20.64 -11.40
CA ALA A 5 2.39 19.86 -10.61
C ALA A 5 2.96 19.40 -9.27
N SER A 6 4.25 19.01 -9.22
CA SER A 6 4.96 18.76 -7.97
C SER A 6 6.45 19.16 -8.05
N ASN A 7 7.06 19.26 -6.87
CA ASN A 7 8.49 19.53 -6.70
C ASN A 7 9.42 18.47 -7.33
N PHE A 8 8.93 17.29 -7.72
CA PHE A 8 9.74 16.22 -8.31
C PHE A 8 9.68 16.15 -9.84
N VAL A 9 8.71 16.82 -10.49
CA VAL A 9 8.46 16.67 -11.93
C VAL A 9 9.70 17.05 -12.76
N HIS A 10 10.30 18.20 -12.49
CA HIS A 10 11.45 18.67 -13.26
C HIS A 10 12.65 17.74 -13.17
N GLY A 11 12.98 17.26 -11.97
CA GLY A 11 14.11 16.34 -11.76
C GLY A 11 13.91 15.01 -12.48
N VAL A 12 12.72 14.41 -12.33
CA VAL A 12 12.39 13.12 -12.98
C VAL A 12 12.32 13.25 -14.49
N ASP A 13 11.66 14.29 -15.01
CA ASP A 13 11.55 14.51 -16.47
C ASP A 13 12.92 14.78 -17.11
N SER A 14 13.79 15.53 -16.44
CA SER A 14 15.17 15.78 -16.92
C SER A 14 15.97 14.47 -16.96
N ALA A 15 15.98 13.69 -15.89
CA ALA A 15 16.66 12.40 -15.85
C ALA A 15 16.13 11.44 -16.92
N PHE A 16 14.81 11.38 -17.08
CA PHE A 16 14.15 10.57 -18.11
C PHE A 16 14.60 10.95 -19.53
N LEU A 17 14.63 12.25 -19.86
CA LEU A 17 15.04 12.71 -21.19
C LEU A 17 16.51 12.42 -21.49
N ILE A 18 17.40 12.64 -20.50
CA ILE A 18 18.83 12.34 -20.65
C ILE A 18 19.03 10.84 -20.90
N ILE A 19 18.44 10.00 -20.06
CA ILE A 19 18.57 8.53 -20.18
C ILE A 19 17.98 8.04 -21.51
N THR A 20 16.81 8.56 -21.89
CA THR A 20 16.14 8.22 -23.16
C THR A 20 17.00 8.66 -24.35
N GLY A 21 17.54 9.89 -24.32
CA GLY A 21 18.41 10.41 -25.38
C GLY A 21 19.66 9.55 -25.60
N ILE A 22 20.35 9.17 -24.52
CA ILE A 22 21.50 8.25 -24.56
C ILE A 22 21.08 6.88 -25.14
N SER A 23 19.97 6.33 -24.68
CA SER A 23 19.45 5.03 -25.11
C SER A 23 19.10 5.03 -26.60
N VAL A 24 18.40 6.08 -27.08
CA VAL A 24 18.04 6.22 -28.50
C VAL A 24 19.31 6.39 -29.37
N PHE A 25 20.28 7.18 -28.93
CA PHE A 25 21.55 7.33 -29.62
C PHE A 25 22.24 5.97 -29.82
N PHE A 26 22.37 5.16 -28.77
CA PHE A 26 22.99 3.83 -28.91
C PHE A 26 22.13 2.90 -29.75
N LEU A 27 20.83 2.88 -29.60
CA LEU A 27 19.93 2.06 -30.41
C LEU A 27 20.11 2.33 -31.90
N VAL A 28 20.08 3.59 -32.30
CA VAL A 28 20.22 4.01 -33.69
C VAL A 28 21.63 3.69 -34.22
N THR A 29 22.66 4.05 -33.46
CA THR A 29 24.08 3.88 -33.90
C THR A 29 24.43 2.40 -34.04
N LEU A 30 24.10 1.57 -33.06
CA LEU A 30 24.38 0.14 -33.08
C LEU A 30 23.59 -0.56 -34.17
N THR A 31 22.30 -0.25 -34.35
CA THR A 31 21.46 -0.82 -35.39
C THR A 31 21.98 -0.44 -36.79
N ALA A 32 22.32 0.83 -37.00
CA ALA A 32 22.88 1.29 -38.28
C ALA A 32 24.23 0.62 -38.59
N THR A 33 25.11 0.50 -37.57
CA THR A 33 26.40 -0.20 -37.70
C THR A 33 26.21 -1.68 -38.02
N MET A 34 25.28 -2.35 -37.38
CA MET A 34 24.93 -3.75 -37.65
C MET A 34 24.45 -3.93 -39.10
N ILE A 35 23.50 -3.10 -39.54
CA ILE A 35 22.98 -3.13 -40.90
C ILE A 35 24.12 -2.88 -41.92
N TYR A 36 24.96 -1.88 -41.66
CA TYR A 36 26.11 -1.58 -42.50
C TYR A 36 27.05 -2.80 -42.65
N PHE A 37 27.37 -3.47 -41.53
CA PHE A 37 28.23 -4.66 -41.59
C PHE A 37 27.59 -5.83 -42.34
N VAL A 38 26.29 -6.09 -42.11
CA VAL A 38 25.55 -7.14 -42.84
C VAL A 38 25.56 -6.87 -44.35
N VAL A 39 25.35 -5.64 -44.79
CA VAL A 39 25.36 -5.26 -46.19
C VAL A 39 26.78 -5.29 -46.77
N LYS A 40 27.79 -4.78 -46.04
CA LYS A 40 29.16 -4.66 -46.50
C LYS A 40 29.87 -6.02 -46.60
N TYR A 41 29.68 -6.89 -45.62
CA TYR A 41 30.36 -8.18 -45.47
C TYR A 41 29.52 -9.37 -45.92
N ASN A 42 28.48 -9.14 -46.71
CA ASN A 42 27.60 -10.19 -47.21
C ASN A 42 28.41 -11.18 -48.09
N LYS A 43 28.28 -12.48 -47.80
CA LYS A 43 28.97 -13.57 -48.55
C LYS A 43 28.74 -13.53 -50.05
N LYS A 44 27.58 -13.07 -50.53
CA LYS A 44 27.27 -12.93 -51.96
C LYS A 44 28.18 -11.94 -52.70
N LYS A 45 28.90 -11.05 -52.00
CA LYS A 45 29.84 -10.08 -52.57
C LYS A 45 31.22 -10.66 -52.82
N GLY A 46 31.47 -11.95 -52.57
CA GLY A 46 32.69 -12.69 -52.98
C GLY A 46 34.00 -12.23 -52.32
N LYS A 47 33.96 -11.43 -51.29
CA LYS A 47 35.17 -10.98 -50.58
C LYS A 47 35.68 -12.08 -49.65
N PRO A 48 36.99 -12.45 -49.72
CA PRO A 48 37.57 -13.41 -48.81
C PRO A 48 37.55 -12.89 -47.38
N ALA A 49 37.34 -13.78 -46.42
CA ALA A 49 37.46 -13.44 -45.00
C ALA A 49 38.90 -13.10 -44.64
N VAL A 50 39.14 -11.99 -43.99
CA VAL A 50 40.45 -11.56 -43.52
C VAL A 50 40.48 -11.59 -42.02
N GLN A 51 41.48 -12.22 -41.42
CA GLN A 51 41.70 -12.22 -39.97
C GLN A 51 42.12 -10.81 -39.54
N ILE A 52 41.32 -10.18 -38.64
CA ILE A 52 41.62 -8.86 -38.11
C ILE A 52 42.48 -9.05 -36.86
N LYS A 53 43.53 -8.24 -36.71
CA LYS A 53 44.35 -8.21 -35.48
C LYS A 53 43.58 -7.49 -34.35
N ASP A 54 43.83 -7.92 -33.15
CA ASP A 54 43.28 -7.30 -31.94
C ASP A 54 43.70 -5.83 -31.84
N ASN A 55 42.78 -5.00 -31.33
CA ASN A 55 43.03 -3.58 -31.15
C ASN A 55 42.61 -3.19 -29.73
N SER A 56 43.57 -3.25 -28.81
CA SER A 56 43.36 -2.98 -27.39
C SER A 56 42.83 -1.55 -27.13
N LEU A 57 43.19 -0.57 -27.97
CA LEU A 57 42.65 0.80 -27.81
C LEU A 57 41.16 0.84 -28.13
N LEU A 58 40.73 0.16 -29.18
CA LEU A 58 39.32 0.05 -29.53
C LEU A 58 38.54 -0.68 -28.43
N GLU A 59 39.08 -1.76 -27.88
CA GLU A 59 38.50 -2.54 -26.78
C GLU A 59 38.31 -1.70 -25.52
N ILE A 60 39.35 -1.00 -25.09
CA ILE A 60 39.28 -0.10 -23.94
C ILE A 60 38.23 1.00 -24.17
N THR A 61 38.17 1.55 -25.38
CA THR A 61 37.24 2.65 -25.71
C THR A 61 35.80 2.21 -25.60
N TRP A 62 35.40 1.06 -26.15
CA TRP A 62 34.03 0.60 -26.11
C TRP A 62 33.57 0.04 -24.73
N ILE A 63 34.52 -0.23 -23.85
CA ILE A 63 34.22 -0.56 -22.44
C ILE A 63 34.11 0.72 -21.61
N THR A 64 35.09 1.62 -21.75
CA THR A 64 35.23 2.79 -20.87
C THR A 64 34.13 3.83 -21.11
N ILE A 65 33.80 4.15 -22.37
CA ILE A 65 32.77 5.15 -22.68
C ILE A 65 31.40 4.76 -22.15
N PRO A 66 30.86 3.55 -22.45
CA PRO A 66 29.56 3.14 -21.87
C PRO A 66 29.60 3.06 -20.35
N MET A 67 30.71 2.63 -19.75
CA MET A 67 30.84 2.59 -18.29
C MET A 67 30.69 3.98 -17.66
N ILE A 68 31.37 4.98 -18.22
CA ILE A 68 31.25 6.38 -17.75
C ILE A 68 29.81 6.88 -17.90
N LEU A 69 29.14 6.57 -19.03
CA LEU A 69 27.75 6.98 -19.24
C LEU A 69 26.79 6.29 -18.27
N VAL A 70 26.98 5.01 -17.98
CA VAL A 70 26.16 4.28 -16.98
C VAL A 70 26.36 4.87 -15.58
N LEU A 71 27.60 5.18 -15.18
CA LEU A 71 27.88 5.84 -13.91
C LEU A 71 27.26 7.24 -13.83
N TYR A 72 27.27 7.99 -14.92
CA TYR A 72 26.59 9.29 -15.00
C TYR A 72 25.06 9.14 -14.88
N MET A 73 24.44 8.20 -15.61
CA MET A 73 23.00 7.92 -15.48
C MET A 73 22.63 7.49 -14.06
N PHE A 74 23.46 6.66 -13.43
CA PHE A 74 23.27 6.29 -12.03
C PHE A 74 23.32 7.52 -11.11
N TYR A 75 24.31 8.38 -11.31
CA TYR A 75 24.48 9.59 -10.48
C TYR A 75 23.26 10.52 -10.53
N ILE A 76 22.76 10.85 -11.74
CA ILE A 76 21.59 11.72 -11.88
C ILE A 76 20.32 11.06 -11.30
N GLY A 77 20.15 9.74 -11.44
CA GLY A 77 19.05 9.00 -10.83
C GLY A 77 19.13 9.00 -9.30
N TRP A 78 20.33 8.79 -8.76
CA TRP A 78 20.59 8.83 -7.32
C TRP A 78 20.33 10.22 -6.71
N GLU A 79 20.81 11.27 -7.35
CA GLU A 79 20.60 12.66 -6.91
C GLU A 79 19.09 13.00 -6.88
N GLY A 80 18.32 12.56 -7.87
CA GLY A 80 16.86 12.73 -7.89
C GLY A 80 16.11 11.89 -6.86
N PHE A 81 16.63 10.70 -6.52
CA PHE A 81 16.00 9.76 -5.58
C PHE A 81 16.12 10.18 -4.11
N ILE A 82 17.28 10.69 -3.70
CA ILE A 82 17.55 11.05 -2.30
C ILE A 82 16.49 12.01 -1.70
N PRO A 83 16.12 13.14 -2.35
CA PRO A 83 15.09 14.02 -1.84
C PRO A 83 13.73 13.33 -1.68
N MET A 84 13.37 12.38 -2.56
CA MET A 84 12.10 11.64 -2.45
C MET A 84 12.00 10.81 -1.18
N ARG A 85 13.14 10.43 -0.57
CA ARG A 85 13.21 9.66 0.68
C ARG A 85 13.35 10.53 1.93
N GLN A 86 13.30 11.85 1.80
CA GLN A 86 13.52 12.80 2.91
C GLN A 86 12.36 13.78 3.02
N ALA A 87 11.26 13.34 3.61
CA ALA A 87 10.10 14.21 3.83
C ALA A 87 10.43 15.31 4.85
N PRO A 88 10.05 16.58 4.59
CA PRO A 88 10.17 17.67 5.57
C PRO A 88 9.47 17.34 6.88
N LYS A 89 10.02 17.82 8.00
CA LYS A 89 9.48 17.54 9.34
C LYS A 89 8.14 18.20 9.60
N ASP A 90 7.88 19.32 8.95
CA ASP A 90 6.66 20.12 9.02
C ASP A 90 5.59 19.72 7.99
N ALA A 91 5.83 18.65 7.22
CA ALA A 91 4.88 18.15 6.23
C ALA A 91 3.56 17.73 6.88
N ILE A 92 2.45 18.10 6.24
CA ILE A 92 1.10 17.68 6.62
C ILE A 92 1.03 16.14 6.54
N GLN A 93 0.64 15.50 7.64
CA GLN A 93 0.57 14.04 7.73
C GLN A 93 -0.82 13.56 7.32
N ILE A 94 -0.90 12.74 6.27
CA ILE A 94 -2.13 12.07 5.83
C ILE A 94 -1.80 10.57 5.73
N THR A 95 -2.76 9.71 6.07
CA THR A 95 -2.59 8.27 5.89
C THR A 95 -3.48 7.79 4.76
N ALA A 96 -2.90 7.14 3.75
CA ALA A 96 -3.63 6.47 2.69
C ALA A 96 -3.69 4.96 2.96
N ILE A 97 -4.90 4.43 2.99
CA ILE A 97 -5.15 2.99 3.17
C ILE A 97 -5.76 2.43 1.89
N GLY A 98 -5.05 1.47 1.29
CA GLY A 98 -5.55 0.68 0.17
C GLY A 98 -6.38 -0.51 0.66
N SER A 99 -7.44 -0.82 -0.06
CA SER A 99 -8.20 -2.07 0.07
C SER A 99 -8.81 -2.40 -1.28
N MET A 100 -9.18 -3.65 -1.53
CA MET A 100 -9.81 -4.08 -2.80
C MET A 100 -11.19 -3.42 -2.97
N TRP A 101 -11.41 -2.49 -3.87
CA TRP A 101 -10.50 -1.82 -4.82
C TRP A 101 -10.69 -0.32 -4.70
N LYS A 102 -10.31 0.25 -3.57
CA LYS A 102 -10.50 1.66 -3.22
C LYS A 102 -9.36 2.20 -2.36
N TYR A 103 -9.20 3.52 -2.38
CA TYR A 103 -8.36 4.26 -1.45
C TYR A 103 -9.21 4.94 -0.38
N GLU A 104 -8.67 5.03 0.81
CA GLU A 104 -9.21 5.82 1.91
C GLU A 104 -8.10 6.71 2.46
N PHE A 105 -8.33 8.02 2.52
CA PHE A 105 -7.38 8.99 3.04
C PHE A 105 -7.84 9.49 4.41
N ILE A 106 -6.99 9.29 5.42
CA ILE A 106 -7.26 9.63 6.82
C ILE A 106 -6.43 10.86 7.17
N TYR A 107 -7.11 11.93 7.56
CA TYR A 107 -6.58 13.22 7.94
C TYR A 107 -6.45 13.38 9.46
N PRO A 108 -5.73 14.42 9.96
CA PRO A 108 -5.71 14.74 11.39
C PRO A 108 -7.12 14.86 11.98
N GLY A 109 -7.30 14.40 13.23
CA GLY A 109 -8.61 14.35 13.88
C GLY A 109 -9.48 13.17 13.44
N ASN A 110 -8.89 12.13 12.85
CA ASN A 110 -9.58 10.91 12.38
C ASN A 110 -10.72 11.20 11.40
N LYS A 111 -10.51 12.16 10.51
CA LYS A 111 -11.42 12.48 9.39
C LYS A 111 -11.02 11.69 8.16
N SER A 112 -11.97 11.24 7.35
CA SER A 112 -11.65 10.45 6.16
C SER A 112 -12.37 10.90 4.90
N SER A 113 -11.71 10.66 3.75
CA SER A 113 -12.22 10.93 2.41
C SER A 113 -11.74 9.84 1.44
N ASP A 114 -12.44 9.64 0.33
CA ASP A 114 -12.02 8.85 -0.82
C ASP A 114 -11.15 9.64 -1.82
N THR A 115 -11.11 10.95 -1.66
CA THR A 115 -10.34 11.91 -2.46
C THR A 115 -9.23 12.50 -1.59
N LEU A 116 -8.00 12.56 -2.12
CA LEU A 116 -6.86 13.16 -1.45
C LEU A 116 -6.83 14.68 -1.73
N VAL A 117 -7.42 15.47 -0.83
CA VAL A 117 -7.40 16.95 -0.94
C VAL A 117 -6.19 17.50 -0.20
N VAL A 118 -5.42 18.38 -0.85
CA VAL A 118 -4.18 18.96 -0.30
C VAL A 118 -4.07 20.44 -0.65
N PRO A 119 -3.43 21.25 0.21
CA PRO A 119 -3.18 22.66 -0.11
C PRO A 119 -1.98 22.81 -1.05
N ILE A 120 -2.07 23.79 -1.95
CA ILE A 120 -0.95 24.19 -2.83
C ILE A 120 0.24 24.70 -2.01
N ASN A 121 1.47 24.47 -2.50
CA ASN A 121 2.73 24.96 -1.92
C ASN A 121 3.01 24.52 -0.48
N LYS A 122 2.34 23.48 0.00
CA LYS A 122 2.63 22.84 1.30
C LYS A 122 3.16 21.43 1.08
N SER A 123 4.16 21.07 1.86
CA SER A 123 4.66 19.70 1.86
C SER A 123 3.65 18.77 2.51
N VAL A 124 3.34 17.67 1.84
CA VAL A 124 2.41 16.64 2.31
C VAL A 124 3.15 15.30 2.35
N LYS A 125 3.12 14.64 3.50
CA LYS A 125 3.59 13.27 3.66
C LYS A 125 2.41 12.32 3.76
N VAL A 126 2.33 11.40 2.82
CA VAL A 126 1.28 10.37 2.77
C VAL A 126 1.87 9.06 3.31
N ASN A 127 1.46 8.68 4.52
CA ASN A 127 1.81 7.38 5.09
C ASN A 127 0.96 6.30 4.41
N LEU A 128 1.60 5.25 3.90
CA LEU A 128 0.96 4.25 3.05
C LEU A 128 0.76 2.95 3.80
N GLY A 129 -0.44 2.40 3.71
CA GLY A 129 -0.79 1.10 4.28
C GLY A 129 -1.81 0.35 3.43
N SER A 130 -1.96 -0.94 3.67
CA SER A 130 -2.98 -1.78 3.04
C SER A 130 -3.71 -2.62 4.09
N LYS A 131 -5.02 -2.85 3.88
CA LYS A 131 -5.86 -3.71 4.72
C LYS A 131 -5.80 -5.18 4.31
N ASP A 132 -5.51 -5.46 3.05
CA ASP A 132 -5.64 -6.80 2.46
C ASP A 132 -4.39 -7.22 1.68
N VAL A 133 -4.30 -6.92 0.40
CA VAL A 133 -3.19 -7.30 -0.48
C VAL A 133 -2.29 -6.10 -0.80
N LEU A 134 -1.23 -6.34 -1.54
CA LEU A 134 -0.34 -5.28 -2.03
C LEU A 134 -1.09 -4.40 -3.05
N HIS A 135 -1.04 -3.08 -2.87
CA HIS A 135 -1.53 -2.07 -3.81
C HIS A 135 -0.42 -1.10 -4.19
N GLY A 136 -0.62 -0.32 -5.24
CA GLY A 136 0.25 0.79 -5.62
C GLY A 136 -0.41 2.13 -5.32
N PHE A 137 0.39 3.10 -4.89
CA PHE A 137 0.03 4.52 -4.84
C PHE A 137 0.86 5.26 -5.89
N SER A 138 0.29 5.50 -7.05
CA SER A 138 0.96 6.12 -8.19
C SER A 138 0.25 7.38 -8.62
N VAL A 139 0.98 8.49 -8.66
CA VAL A 139 0.50 9.78 -9.14
C VAL A 139 1.38 10.22 -10.31
N PRO A 140 1.02 9.83 -11.54
CA PRO A 140 1.85 10.14 -12.72
C PRO A 140 2.11 11.62 -12.92
N GLY A 141 1.11 12.47 -12.64
CA GLY A 141 1.26 13.92 -12.71
C GLY A 141 2.33 14.48 -11.77
N PHE A 142 2.59 13.83 -10.64
CA PHE A 142 3.58 14.23 -9.64
C PHE A 142 4.92 13.49 -9.76
N ARG A 143 5.02 12.52 -10.68
CA ARG A 143 6.19 11.64 -10.86
C ARG A 143 6.54 10.82 -9.62
N ILE A 144 5.54 10.47 -8.81
CA ILE A 144 5.71 9.62 -7.62
C ILE A 144 4.98 8.29 -7.78
N LYS A 145 5.61 7.25 -7.25
CA LYS A 145 5.04 5.91 -7.14
C LYS A 145 5.64 5.20 -5.93
N GLU A 146 4.78 4.64 -5.09
CA GLU A 146 5.19 3.83 -3.93
C GLU A 146 4.21 2.68 -3.69
N ASP A 147 4.70 1.61 -3.08
CA ASP A 147 3.89 0.44 -2.79
C ASP A 147 3.22 0.54 -1.40
N MET A 148 1.95 0.16 -1.36
CA MET A 148 1.13 0.06 -0.15
C MET A 148 1.16 -1.40 0.34
N VAL A 149 2.15 -1.72 1.19
CA VAL A 149 2.42 -3.09 1.63
C VAL A 149 1.67 -3.39 2.93
N PRO A 150 0.91 -4.51 3.03
CA PRO A 150 0.28 -4.91 4.28
C PRO A 150 1.28 -5.01 5.42
N GLN A 151 0.93 -4.48 6.59
CA GLN A 151 1.72 -4.52 7.83
C GLN A 151 3.09 -3.83 7.78
N LYS A 152 3.47 -3.20 6.66
CA LYS A 152 4.69 -2.38 6.56
C LYS A 152 4.37 -0.90 6.63
N LYS A 153 5.31 -0.15 7.23
CA LYS A 153 5.28 1.32 7.20
C LYS A 153 6.03 1.78 5.96
N ASN A 154 5.34 2.41 5.04
CA ASN A 154 5.91 3.09 3.89
C ASN A 154 5.32 4.49 3.77
N TYR A 155 5.92 5.35 2.99
CA TYR A 155 5.39 6.69 2.75
C TYR A 155 5.86 7.22 1.40
N SER A 156 5.09 8.16 0.86
CA SER A 156 5.50 9.09 -0.18
C SER A 156 5.31 10.51 0.33
N TRP A 157 6.00 11.48 -0.28
CA TRP A 157 5.77 12.88 0.03
C TRP A 157 5.90 13.74 -1.22
N PHE A 158 5.32 14.92 -1.21
CA PHE A 158 5.39 15.89 -2.30
C PHE A 158 4.99 17.28 -1.83
N THR A 159 5.33 18.28 -2.63
CA THR A 159 4.78 19.63 -2.55
C THR A 159 4.10 19.92 -3.89
N ALA A 160 2.77 20.09 -3.87
CA ALA A 160 2.01 20.42 -5.08
C ALA A 160 2.22 21.89 -5.44
N GLY A 161 2.62 22.17 -6.68
CA GLY A 161 2.92 23.53 -7.18
C GLY A 161 1.82 24.15 -8.04
N GLU A 162 0.84 23.36 -8.49
CA GLU A 162 -0.29 23.82 -9.32
C GLU A 162 -1.60 23.29 -8.78
N GLN A 163 -2.65 24.12 -8.77
CA GLN A 163 -4.01 23.70 -8.42
C GLN A 163 -4.60 22.84 -9.54
N GLY A 164 -5.46 21.90 -9.17
CA GLY A 164 -6.13 21.00 -10.11
C GLY A 164 -6.34 19.61 -9.55
N ASP A 165 -6.90 18.74 -10.36
CA ASP A 165 -7.13 17.34 -10.05
C ASP A 165 -6.09 16.47 -10.76
N TYR A 166 -5.49 15.54 -10.04
CA TYR A 166 -4.45 14.63 -10.53
C TYR A 166 -4.81 13.19 -10.17
N ASP A 167 -4.71 12.30 -11.15
CA ASP A 167 -5.09 10.90 -10.98
C ASP A 167 -4.16 10.14 -10.04
N ILE A 168 -4.76 9.26 -9.24
CA ILE A 168 -4.08 8.24 -8.43
C ILE A 168 -4.48 6.89 -8.99
N TYR A 169 -3.50 6.05 -9.35
CA TYR A 169 -3.72 4.71 -9.86
C TYR A 169 -3.07 3.64 -8.98
N CYS A 170 -3.73 2.48 -8.92
CA CYS A 170 -3.09 1.27 -8.44
C CYS A 170 -2.19 0.71 -9.56
N THR A 171 -0.92 0.47 -9.26
CA THR A 171 0.08 -0.01 -10.22
C THR A 171 0.65 -1.38 -9.86
N VAL A 172 0.05 -2.05 -8.87
CA VAL A 172 0.39 -3.43 -8.47
C VAL A 172 -0.87 -4.26 -8.58
N TYR A 173 -0.84 -5.37 -9.32
CA TYR A 173 -1.99 -6.23 -9.52
C TYR A 173 -2.57 -6.71 -8.18
N CYS A 174 -3.81 -6.33 -7.90
CA CYS A 174 -4.50 -6.57 -6.64
C CYS A 174 -5.85 -7.30 -6.79
N GLY A 175 -6.07 -7.97 -7.92
CA GLY A 175 -7.27 -8.76 -8.19
C GLY A 175 -8.11 -8.27 -9.36
N VAL A 176 -9.34 -8.77 -9.48
CA VAL A 176 -10.20 -8.64 -10.68
C VAL A 176 -10.48 -7.18 -11.06
N ASN A 177 -10.72 -6.31 -10.08
CA ASN A 177 -11.02 -4.88 -10.33
C ASN A 177 -9.79 -3.97 -10.19
N HIS A 178 -8.58 -4.52 -10.34
CA HIS A 178 -7.33 -3.76 -10.25
C HIS A 178 -7.33 -2.49 -11.12
N SER A 179 -7.79 -2.58 -12.37
CA SER A 179 -7.84 -1.46 -13.32
C SER A 179 -8.87 -0.38 -12.95
N TYR A 180 -9.82 -0.69 -12.07
CA TYR A 180 -10.83 0.26 -11.58
C TYR A 180 -10.44 0.91 -10.25
N MET A 181 -9.34 0.46 -9.62
CA MET A 181 -8.84 1.07 -8.39
C MET A 181 -8.17 2.40 -8.69
N HIS A 182 -8.95 3.47 -8.58
CA HIS A 182 -8.60 4.83 -8.95
C HIS A 182 -9.08 5.82 -7.88
N SER A 183 -8.37 6.93 -7.72
CA SER A 183 -8.77 8.10 -6.96
C SER A 183 -8.09 9.35 -7.54
N ILE A 184 -8.26 10.51 -6.92
CA ILE A 184 -7.65 11.76 -7.33
C ILE A 184 -6.97 12.47 -6.16
N ILE A 185 -5.90 13.23 -6.47
CA ILE A 185 -5.41 14.32 -5.63
C ILE A 185 -6.04 15.60 -6.12
N ARG A 186 -6.74 16.29 -5.24
CA ARG A 186 -7.28 17.61 -5.50
C ARG A 186 -6.43 18.65 -4.80
N VAL A 187 -5.73 19.45 -5.57
CA VAL A 187 -4.90 20.56 -5.07
C VAL A 187 -5.72 21.85 -5.08
N VAL A 188 -5.89 22.45 -3.90
CA VAL A 188 -6.72 23.63 -3.69
C VAL A 188 -5.93 24.72 -2.96
N SER A 189 -6.52 25.92 -2.84
CA SER A 189 -5.96 26.98 -1.98
C SER A 189 -5.91 26.53 -0.52
N GLU A 190 -5.02 27.11 0.29
CA GLU A 190 -4.92 26.82 1.72
C GLU A 190 -6.25 27.13 2.46
N ALA A 191 -6.93 28.21 2.03
CA ALA A 191 -8.21 28.59 2.60
C ALA A 191 -9.31 27.57 2.31
N ASP A 192 -9.39 27.08 1.06
CA ASP A 192 -10.37 26.06 0.67
C ASP A 192 -10.07 24.71 1.32
N TYR A 193 -8.79 24.34 1.44
CA TYR A 193 -8.37 23.15 2.17
C TYR A 193 -8.84 23.18 3.63
N ASN A 194 -8.60 24.29 4.33
CA ASN A 194 -9.01 24.42 5.74
C ASN A 194 -10.52 24.37 5.90
N LYS A 195 -11.27 25.04 5.02
CA LYS A 195 -12.74 25.01 5.00
C LYS A 195 -13.26 23.58 4.75
N TRP A 196 -12.70 22.91 3.74
CA TRP A 196 -13.05 21.53 3.40
C TRP A 196 -12.71 20.56 4.56
N LEU A 197 -11.51 20.67 5.14
CA LEU A 197 -11.09 19.83 6.26
C LEU A 197 -11.98 20.03 7.49
N ALA A 198 -12.42 21.27 7.78
CA ALA A 198 -13.34 21.54 8.87
C ALA A 198 -14.72 20.86 8.67
N ALA A 199 -15.20 20.81 7.43
CA ALA A 199 -16.49 20.22 7.08
C ALA A 199 -16.47 18.68 7.00
N LEU A 200 -15.29 18.05 6.93
CA LEU A 200 -15.17 16.60 6.86
C LEU A 200 -15.70 15.93 8.13
N PRO A 201 -16.53 14.89 7.99
CA PRO A 201 -17.02 14.14 9.14
C PRO A 201 -15.87 13.38 9.81
N VAL A 202 -15.90 13.32 11.12
CA VAL A 202 -15.02 12.43 11.89
C VAL A 202 -15.41 11.00 11.58
N LYS A 203 -14.45 10.19 11.17
CA LYS A 203 -14.65 8.77 10.92
C LYS A 203 -15.10 8.10 12.23
N LYS A 204 -16.33 7.58 12.25
CA LYS A 204 -16.76 6.71 13.34
C LYS A 204 -15.78 5.53 13.44
N ALA A 205 -15.49 5.08 14.66
CA ALA A 205 -14.69 3.88 14.85
C ALA A 205 -15.25 2.78 13.95
N ASP A 206 -14.36 2.16 13.15
CA ASP A 206 -14.80 1.09 12.24
C ASP A 206 -15.20 -0.13 13.08
N THR A 207 -16.47 -0.22 13.38
CA THR A 207 -17.05 -1.35 14.13
C THR A 207 -16.86 -2.67 13.37
N ASN A 208 -16.60 -2.61 12.06
CA ASN A 208 -16.33 -3.78 11.23
C ASN A 208 -14.90 -4.32 11.38
N LEU A 209 -13.94 -3.60 11.96
CA LEU A 209 -12.59 -4.13 12.19
C LEU A 209 -12.63 -5.38 13.07
N GLY A 210 -13.49 -5.40 14.08
CA GLY A 210 -13.70 -6.60 14.90
C GLY A 210 -14.26 -7.76 14.06
N HIS A 211 -15.19 -7.52 13.15
CA HIS A 211 -15.69 -8.53 12.22
C HIS A 211 -14.58 -9.08 11.34
N THR A 212 -13.72 -8.22 10.77
CA THR A 212 -12.56 -8.64 9.97
C THR A 212 -11.59 -9.52 10.78
N VAL A 213 -11.37 -9.22 12.07
CA VAL A 213 -10.57 -10.08 12.96
C VAL A 213 -11.22 -11.45 13.13
N LEU A 214 -12.56 -11.50 13.34
CA LEU A 214 -13.30 -12.76 13.46
C LEU A 214 -13.26 -13.59 12.18
N GLU A 215 -13.41 -12.98 11.01
CA GLU A 215 -13.29 -13.65 9.69
C GLU A 215 -11.89 -14.22 9.46
N LYS A 216 -10.87 -13.37 9.60
CA LYS A 216 -9.46 -13.74 9.37
C LYS A 216 -9.00 -14.92 10.23
N ASN A 217 -9.53 -15.02 11.45
CA ASN A 217 -9.18 -16.10 12.38
C ASN A 217 -10.17 -17.26 12.35
N GLY A 218 -11.14 -17.26 11.41
CA GLY A 218 -12.09 -18.37 11.21
C GLY A 218 -13.16 -18.48 12.30
N CYS A 219 -13.34 -17.48 13.18
CA CYS A 219 -14.27 -17.52 14.29
C CYS A 219 -15.74 -17.68 13.80
N ILE A 220 -16.12 -16.97 12.74
CA ILE A 220 -17.47 -16.98 12.16
C ILE A 220 -17.84 -18.30 11.47
N ALA A 221 -16.85 -19.19 11.23
CA ALA A 221 -17.15 -20.55 10.74
C ALA A 221 -17.89 -21.40 11.78
N CYS A 222 -17.69 -21.11 13.08
CA CYS A 222 -18.29 -21.83 14.18
C CYS A 222 -19.27 -20.99 14.99
N HIS A 223 -19.15 -19.66 14.98
CA HIS A 223 -20.00 -18.74 15.74
C HIS A 223 -20.84 -17.88 14.81
N SER A 224 -22.15 -17.95 14.92
CA SER A 224 -23.05 -17.09 14.13
C SER A 224 -23.06 -15.65 14.68
N ILE A 225 -23.37 -14.68 13.81
CA ILE A 225 -23.52 -13.26 14.16
C ILE A 225 -24.99 -12.80 14.10
N ASP A 226 -25.86 -13.64 13.61
CA ASP A 226 -27.28 -13.37 13.37
C ASP A 226 -28.23 -14.06 14.37
N GLY A 227 -27.68 -14.89 15.25
CA GLY A 227 -28.45 -15.68 16.23
C GLY A 227 -28.79 -17.09 15.74
N SER A 228 -28.39 -17.49 14.54
CA SER A 228 -28.61 -18.85 14.05
C SER A 228 -27.80 -19.88 14.86
N LYS A 229 -28.31 -21.11 14.93
CA LYS A 229 -27.63 -22.21 15.64
C LYS A 229 -26.39 -22.64 14.86
N SER A 230 -25.26 -22.74 15.55
CA SER A 230 -23.98 -23.13 14.95
C SER A 230 -23.21 -24.07 15.87
N VAL A 231 -21.97 -24.44 15.51
CA VAL A 231 -21.08 -25.31 16.30
C VAL A 231 -20.72 -24.68 17.65
N GLY A 232 -20.54 -23.36 17.68
CA GLY A 232 -20.30 -22.58 18.88
C GLY A 232 -21.48 -21.65 19.21
N PRO A 233 -21.48 -21.03 20.41
CA PRO A 233 -22.51 -20.04 20.78
C PRO A 233 -22.50 -18.83 19.84
N THR A 234 -23.72 -18.28 19.61
CA THR A 234 -23.86 -17.08 18.77
C THR A 234 -23.20 -15.86 19.40
N PHE A 235 -22.67 -14.97 18.57
CA PHE A 235 -22.16 -13.67 19.00
C PHE A 235 -23.27 -12.62 19.16
N LYS A 236 -24.46 -12.86 18.58
CA LYS A 236 -25.59 -11.94 18.70
C LYS A 236 -26.07 -11.85 20.16
N GLY A 237 -26.09 -10.62 20.68
CA GLY A 237 -26.50 -10.36 22.05
C GLY A 237 -25.56 -10.90 23.14
N LEU A 238 -24.35 -11.39 22.75
CA LEU A 238 -23.42 -12.01 23.71
C LEU A 238 -22.84 -10.99 24.68
N TYR A 239 -22.31 -9.86 24.18
CA TYR A 239 -21.61 -8.89 25.03
C TYR A 239 -22.55 -8.27 26.09
N GLY A 240 -22.15 -8.41 27.35
CA GLY A 240 -22.93 -7.94 28.49
C GLY A 240 -24.06 -8.88 28.95
N SER A 241 -24.32 -10.00 28.26
CA SER A 241 -25.30 -11.00 28.65
C SER A 241 -24.80 -11.89 29.80
N MET A 242 -25.73 -12.50 30.51
CA MET A 242 -25.43 -13.56 31.48
C MET A 242 -25.36 -14.89 30.76
N VAL A 243 -24.20 -15.53 30.75
CA VAL A 243 -23.98 -16.84 30.18
C VAL A 243 -23.74 -17.89 31.26
N GLU A 244 -24.31 -19.06 31.08
CA GLU A 244 -24.06 -20.21 31.94
C GLU A 244 -22.89 -21.02 31.39
N VAL A 245 -21.85 -21.21 32.20
CA VAL A 245 -20.63 -21.89 31.81
C VAL A 245 -20.28 -23.01 32.78
N THR A 246 -19.60 -24.00 32.29
CA THR A 246 -18.99 -25.07 33.09
C THR A 246 -17.50 -24.74 33.27
N THR A 247 -17.08 -24.56 34.53
CA THR A 247 -15.71 -24.30 34.96
C THR A 247 -15.28 -25.47 35.85
N ASN A 248 -14.26 -26.26 35.44
CA ASN A 248 -13.76 -27.40 36.22
C ASN A 248 -14.89 -28.39 36.66
N GLY A 249 -15.89 -28.59 35.78
CA GLY A 249 -17.02 -29.53 36.04
C GLY A 249 -18.17 -28.89 36.85
N ALA A 250 -18.08 -27.67 37.35
CA ALA A 250 -19.15 -26.96 38.06
C ALA A 250 -19.80 -25.91 37.15
N SER A 251 -21.15 -25.90 37.11
CA SER A 251 -21.91 -24.86 36.41
C SER A 251 -21.95 -23.56 37.20
N ARG A 252 -21.75 -22.42 36.52
CA ARG A 252 -21.86 -21.07 37.09
C ARG A 252 -22.34 -20.07 36.04
N LYS A 253 -22.99 -18.98 36.50
CA LYS A 253 -23.36 -17.86 35.63
C LYS A 253 -22.34 -16.76 35.73
N ILE A 254 -21.90 -16.26 34.57
CA ILE A 254 -20.97 -15.14 34.48
C ILE A 254 -21.43 -14.12 33.44
N THR A 255 -21.03 -12.89 33.58
CA THR A 255 -21.30 -11.86 32.58
C THR A 255 -20.29 -11.99 31.43
N ALA A 256 -20.77 -12.00 30.21
CA ALA A 256 -19.90 -12.03 29.00
C ALA A 256 -19.31 -10.64 28.74
N ASP A 257 -18.42 -10.21 29.61
CA ASP A 257 -17.67 -8.97 29.49
C ASP A 257 -16.36 -9.13 28.70
N SER A 258 -15.58 -8.07 28.60
CA SER A 258 -14.31 -8.06 27.89
C SER A 258 -13.27 -9.06 28.46
N VAL A 259 -13.32 -9.33 29.76
CA VAL A 259 -12.41 -10.28 30.44
C VAL A 259 -12.81 -11.70 30.07
N TYR A 260 -14.10 -12.02 30.12
CA TYR A 260 -14.62 -13.32 29.69
C TYR A 260 -14.30 -13.59 28.21
N ILE A 261 -14.54 -12.64 27.31
CA ILE A 261 -14.27 -12.78 25.88
C ILE A 261 -12.78 -13.01 25.62
N LYS A 262 -11.91 -12.25 26.29
CA LYS A 262 -10.45 -12.49 26.22
C LYS A 262 -10.10 -13.91 26.69
N THR A 263 -10.61 -14.32 27.82
CA THR A 263 -10.37 -15.66 28.38
C THR A 263 -10.84 -16.75 27.41
N SER A 264 -12.04 -16.62 26.84
CA SER A 264 -12.59 -17.58 25.88
C SER A 264 -11.76 -17.70 24.60
N ILE A 265 -11.13 -16.62 24.13
CA ILE A 265 -10.24 -16.63 22.97
C ILE A 265 -8.89 -17.29 23.30
N VAL A 266 -8.32 -16.96 24.47
CA VAL A 266 -6.94 -17.37 24.82
C VAL A 266 -6.92 -18.74 25.51
N GLU A 267 -7.93 -19.05 26.32
CA GLU A 267 -8.07 -20.27 27.13
C GLU A 267 -9.48 -20.85 27.00
N PRO A 268 -9.93 -21.31 25.81
CA PRO A 268 -11.34 -21.63 25.52
C PRO A 268 -11.91 -22.79 26.35
N ASN A 269 -11.06 -23.62 26.91
CA ASN A 269 -11.50 -24.75 27.76
C ASN A 269 -11.66 -24.39 29.24
N LYS A 270 -11.36 -23.15 29.64
CA LYS A 270 -11.47 -22.71 31.03
C LYS A 270 -12.92 -22.53 31.46
N ASP A 271 -13.71 -21.85 30.63
CA ASP A 271 -15.13 -21.58 30.86
C ASP A 271 -15.92 -21.94 29.59
N VAL A 272 -16.48 -23.15 29.57
CA VAL A 272 -17.21 -23.67 28.40
C VAL A 272 -18.70 -23.39 28.57
N VAL A 273 -19.33 -22.73 27.59
CA VAL A 273 -20.76 -22.44 27.62
C VAL A 273 -21.58 -23.73 27.69
N THR A 274 -22.52 -23.80 28.63
CA THR A 274 -23.38 -24.97 28.84
C THR A 274 -24.12 -25.35 27.55
N GLY A 275 -24.09 -26.64 27.20
CA GLY A 275 -24.68 -27.14 25.96
C GLY A 275 -23.73 -27.17 24.77
N PHE A 276 -22.47 -26.73 24.91
CA PHE A 276 -21.45 -26.88 23.87
C PHE A 276 -20.33 -27.82 24.33
N PRO A 277 -19.72 -28.59 23.39
CA PRO A 277 -18.68 -29.56 23.74
C PRO A 277 -17.33 -28.84 24.07
N GLN A 278 -16.65 -29.37 25.10
CA GLN A 278 -15.30 -28.95 25.44
C GLN A 278 -14.28 -29.42 24.39
N GLY A 279 -13.21 -28.65 24.17
CA GLY A 279 -12.10 -29.03 23.30
C GLY A 279 -12.30 -28.77 21.81
N VAL A 280 -13.46 -28.25 21.39
CA VAL A 280 -13.76 -27.91 19.98
C VAL A 280 -13.15 -26.58 19.57
N MET A 281 -13.20 -25.58 20.44
CA MET A 281 -12.64 -24.27 20.17
C MET A 281 -11.12 -24.29 20.35
N LYS A 282 -10.38 -23.87 19.30
CA LYS A 282 -8.93 -23.72 19.33
C LYS A 282 -8.51 -22.53 20.18
N ALA A 283 -7.42 -22.67 20.95
CA ALA A 283 -6.80 -21.54 21.66
C ALA A 283 -6.03 -20.64 20.72
N TYR A 284 -6.18 -19.32 20.85
CA TYR A 284 -5.52 -18.30 20.03
C TYR A 284 -4.46 -17.51 20.81
N LYS A 285 -3.94 -18.07 21.91
CA LYS A 285 -2.86 -17.46 22.70
C LYS A 285 -1.63 -17.22 21.82
N GLY A 286 -1.17 -15.95 21.76
CA GLY A 286 -0.02 -15.54 20.94
C GLY A 286 -0.31 -15.40 19.44
N VAL A 287 -1.53 -15.70 18.97
CA VAL A 287 -1.97 -15.53 17.58
C VAL A 287 -2.77 -14.24 17.42
N ILE A 288 -3.70 -13.98 18.34
CA ILE A 288 -4.55 -12.78 18.35
C ILE A 288 -3.96 -11.82 19.40
N THR A 289 -3.71 -10.56 18.99
CA THR A 289 -3.15 -9.53 19.87
C THR A 289 -4.22 -8.94 20.79
N ASP A 290 -3.82 -8.33 21.91
CA ASP A 290 -4.74 -7.62 22.80
C ASP A 290 -5.51 -6.50 22.08
N LYS A 291 -4.90 -5.86 21.09
CA LYS A 291 -5.55 -4.86 20.24
C LYS A 291 -6.65 -5.50 19.37
N ASP A 292 -6.41 -6.67 18.80
CA ASP A 292 -7.43 -7.40 18.03
C ASP A 292 -8.60 -7.82 18.91
N ILE A 293 -8.33 -8.28 20.15
CA ILE A 293 -9.36 -8.64 21.12
C ILE A 293 -10.21 -7.41 21.48
N GLN A 294 -9.58 -6.24 21.61
CA GLN A 294 -10.32 -5.00 21.85
C GLN A 294 -11.24 -4.66 20.67
N LEU A 295 -10.77 -4.80 19.42
CA LEU A 295 -11.59 -4.60 18.22
C LEU A 295 -12.77 -5.58 18.16
N VAL A 296 -12.55 -6.85 18.53
CA VAL A 296 -13.62 -7.86 18.64
C VAL A 296 -14.64 -7.43 19.68
N ASN A 297 -14.22 -7.00 20.87
CA ASN A 297 -15.14 -6.52 21.91
C ASN A 297 -16.01 -5.35 21.41
N GLU A 298 -15.41 -4.35 20.73
CA GLU A 298 -16.18 -3.22 20.19
C GLU A 298 -17.19 -3.67 19.13
N TYR A 299 -16.82 -4.64 18.29
CA TYR A 299 -17.76 -5.21 17.33
C TYR A 299 -18.90 -6.00 18.00
N LEU A 300 -18.61 -6.86 18.98
CA LEU A 300 -19.61 -7.65 19.68
C LEU A 300 -20.63 -6.77 20.41
N LYS A 301 -20.24 -5.58 20.90
CA LYS A 301 -21.17 -4.59 21.48
C LYS A 301 -22.23 -4.10 20.49
N THR A 302 -21.97 -4.19 19.19
CA THR A 302 -22.91 -3.77 18.15
C THR A 302 -23.89 -4.86 17.73
N LEU A 303 -23.62 -6.13 18.06
CA LEU A 303 -24.45 -7.28 17.73
C LEU A 303 -25.54 -7.46 18.82
N LYS A 304 -26.60 -6.66 18.74
CA LYS A 304 -27.76 -6.75 19.66
C LYS A 304 -28.85 -7.69 19.17
#